data_91b794c7547bb5b80a076662262d52d6
#
_entry.id   91b794c7547bb5b80a076662262d52d6
#
_cell.length_a   1.000
_cell.length_b   1.000
_cell.length_c   1.000
_cell.angle_alpha   90.00
_cell.angle_beta   90.00
_cell.angle_gamma   90.00
#
_symmetry.space_group_name_H-M   'P 1'
#
loop_
_entity.id
_entity.type
_entity.pdbx_description
1 polymer ?
#
loop_
_entity_poly.entity_id
_entity_poly.type
_entity_poly.pdbx_seq_one_letter_code
_entity_poly.pdbx_strand_id
1 'polypeptide(L)'
;MKYKLYRSFGNLDKDVRRHELVAVEYGMNLEAVTNALISAVADDLAGTPEYANYETAAFAPEPVKGFRRVRRYDYEMTGIVYPTYADKNILIDYGIVEENELEN
;
A
#
# COMPACT_ATOMS: atom_id res chain seq x y z
N MET A 1 3.47 16.93 -5.81
CA MET A 1 3.61 16.05 -4.63
C MET A 1 4.18 14.72 -5.07
N LYS A 2 4.89 14.08 -4.19
CA LYS A 2 5.46 12.76 -4.41
C LYS A 2 4.87 11.81 -3.40
N TYR A 3 4.44 10.65 -3.87
CA TYR A 3 3.82 9.64 -3.02
C TYR A 3 4.64 8.36 -3.11
N LYS A 4 5.17 7.92 -1.98
CA LYS A 4 5.94 6.69 -1.91
C LYS A 4 5.08 5.60 -1.31
N LEU A 5 4.93 4.51 -2.04
CA LEU A 5 4.14 3.36 -1.61
C LEU A 5 5.07 2.28 -1.07
N TYR A 6 4.81 1.86 0.16
CA TYR A 6 5.59 0.81 0.82
C TYR A 6 4.70 -0.37 1.14
N ARG A 7 5.24 -1.57 0.95
CA ARG A 7 4.61 -2.78 1.46
C ARG A 7 5.17 -3.06 2.84
N SER A 8 4.28 -3.30 3.79
CA SER A 8 4.69 -3.61 5.15
C SER A 8 4.76 -5.12 5.33
N PHE A 9 5.87 -5.57 5.90
CA PHE A 9 6.01 -6.98 6.24
C PHE A 9 5.66 -7.24 7.70
N GLY A 10 5.20 -6.24 8.38
CA GLY A 10 4.74 -6.35 9.74
C GLY A 10 3.38 -5.73 9.88
N ASN A 11 2.86 -5.79 11.09
CA ASN A 11 1.62 -5.13 11.40
C ASN A 11 1.86 -3.62 11.41
N LEU A 12 1.05 -2.87 10.70
CA LEU A 12 1.19 -1.42 10.65
C LEU A 12 1.00 -0.76 12.01
N ASP A 13 0.37 -1.44 12.96
CA ASP A 13 0.21 -0.90 14.31
C ASP A 13 1.42 -1.12 15.19
N LYS A 14 2.36 -1.89 14.73
CA LYS A 14 3.54 -2.13 15.52
C LYS A 14 4.69 -1.39 14.95
N ASP A 15 5.56 -1.12 15.88
CA ASP A 15 6.65 -0.44 15.48
C ASP A 15 7.61 -1.25 14.68
N VAL A 16 7.60 -1.83 13.77
CA VAL A 16 8.41 -2.38 13.02
C VAL A 16 8.53 -2.21 11.99
N ARG A 17 9.06 -2.36 11.41
CA ARG A 17 9.46 -2.60 10.73
C ARG A 17 10.15 -2.95 9.66
N ARG A 18 9.87 -3.85 8.98
CA ARG A 18 10.34 -4.08 7.65
C ARG A 18 9.31 -3.52 6.71
N HIS A 19 9.73 -2.68 5.79
CA HIS A 19 8.88 -2.23 4.71
C HIS A 19 9.74 -2.08 3.45
N GLU A 20 9.14 -2.32 2.29
CA GLU A 20 9.81 -2.24 1.02
C GLU A 20 9.14 -1.20 0.17
N LEU A 21 9.94 -0.35 -0.47
CA LEU A 21 9.41 0.63 -1.44
C LEU A 21 8.91 -0.13 -2.69
N VAL A 22 7.64 0.03 -2.99
CA VAL A 22 7.01 -0.64 -4.13
C VAL A 22 6.93 0.27 -5.34
N ALA A 23 6.59 1.52 -5.13
CA ALA A 23 6.40 2.47 -6.23
C ALA A 23 6.52 3.90 -5.73
N VAL A 24 6.81 4.80 -6.66
CA VAL A 24 6.80 6.24 -6.40
C VAL A 24 5.93 6.86 -7.48
N GLU A 25 4.93 7.64 -7.09
CA GLU A 25 4.04 8.30 -8.02
C GLU A 25 4.06 9.80 -7.78
N TYR A 26 3.92 10.57 -8.85
CA TYR A 26 3.93 12.01 -8.78
C TYR A 26 2.60 12.56 -9.26
N GLY A 27 2.04 13.48 -8.56
CA GLY A 27 0.79 14.11 -8.95
C GLY A 27 0.47 15.32 -8.09
N MET A 28 -0.55 16.06 -8.48
CA MET A 28 -0.93 17.26 -7.80
C MET A 28 -1.44 16.97 -6.37
N ASN A 29 -2.16 15.89 -6.21
CA ASN A 29 -2.73 15.48 -4.93
C ASN A 29 -2.95 13.96 -4.94
N LEU A 30 -3.42 13.42 -3.83
CA LEU A 30 -3.65 11.98 -3.70
C LEU A 30 -4.66 11.47 -4.72
N GLU A 31 -5.73 12.22 -4.96
CA GLU A 31 -6.76 11.82 -5.91
C GLU A 31 -6.17 11.58 -7.30
N ALA A 32 -5.25 12.45 -7.71
CA ALA A 32 -4.62 12.36 -9.03
C ALA A 32 -3.78 11.09 -9.20
N VAL A 33 -3.25 10.53 -8.12
CA VAL A 33 -2.39 9.34 -8.17
C VAL A 33 -3.08 8.07 -7.70
N THR A 34 -4.35 8.15 -7.30
CA THR A 34 -5.06 7.00 -6.72
C THR A 34 -5.06 5.78 -7.66
N ASN A 35 -5.38 5.97 -8.93
CA ASN A 35 -5.41 4.84 -9.85
C ASN A 35 -4.02 4.24 -10.07
N ALA A 36 -3.00 5.08 -10.13
CA ALA A 36 -1.63 4.61 -10.25
C ALA A 36 -1.20 3.79 -9.03
N LEU A 37 -1.60 4.23 -7.85
CA LEU A 37 -1.30 3.50 -6.61
C LEU A 37 -2.05 2.17 -6.55
N ILE A 38 -3.31 2.14 -6.96
CA ILE A 38 -4.07 0.89 -7.03
C ILE A 38 -3.39 -0.09 -8.00
N SER A 39 -2.97 0.39 -9.17
CA SER A 39 -2.26 -0.43 -10.14
C SER A 39 -0.93 -0.93 -9.58
N ALA A 40 -0.22 -0.09 -8.83
CA ALA A 40 1.05 -0.49 -8.23
C ALA A 40 0.86 -1.61 -7.21
N VAL A 41 -0.19 -1.55 -6.39
CA VAL A 41 -0.50 -2.63 -5.46
C VAL A 41 -0.85 -3.92 -6.22
N ALA A 42 -1.67 -3.80 -7.26
CA ALA A 42 -2.05 -4.96 -8.07
C ALA A 42 -0.82 -5.61 -8.71
N ASP A 43 0.10 -4.81 -9.24
CA ASP A 43 1.31 -5.31 -9.86
C ASP A 43 2.24 -5.96 -8.82
N ASP A 44 2.33 -5.40 -7.64
CA ASP A 44 3.14 -5.96 -6.56
C ASP A 44 2.60 -7.33 -6.12
N LEU A 45 1.29 -7.44 -6.00
CA LEU A 45 0.68 -8.72 -5.64
C LEU A 45 0.88 -9.75 -6.74
N ALA A 46 0.69 -9.36 -7.99
CA ALA A 46 0.88 -10.26 -9.13
C ALA A 46 2.34 -10.70 -9.26
N GLY A 47 3.26 -9.86 -8.87
CA GLY A 47 4.69 -10.17 -8.90
C GLY A 47 5.19 -10.97 -7.71
N THR A 48 4.35 -11.21 -6.71
CA THR A 48 4.72 -12.00 -5.54
C THR A 48 4.41 -13.47 -5.83
N PRO A 49 5.41 -14.36 -5.88
CA PRO A 49 5.20 -15.74 -6.30
C PRO A 49 4.10 -16.47 -5.52
N GLU A 50 3.95 -16.17 -4.24
CA GLU A 50 2.94 -16.80 -3.40
C GLU A 50 1.52 -16.47 -3.83
N TYR A 51 1.31 -15.33 -4.52
CA TYR A 51 -0.01 -14.83 -4.86
C TYR A 51 -0.27 -14.79 -6.36
N ALA A 52 0.73 -15.11 -7.17
CA ALA A 52 0.67 -14.88 -8.62
C ALA A 52 -0.46 -15.60 -9.35
N ASN A 53 -0.95 -16.71 -8.79
CA ASN A 53 -2.00 -17.50 -9.44
C ASN A 53 -3.40 -17.24 -8.90
N TYR A 54 -3.55 -16.23 -8.04
CA TYR A 54 -4.84 -15.94 -7.43
C TYR A 54 -5.38 -14.61 -7.91
N GLU A 55 -6.69 -14.43 -7.79
CA GLU A 55 -7.28 -13.14 -8.03
C GLU A 55 -6.89 -12.19 -6.91
N THR A 56 -6.70 -10.94 -7.24
CA THR A 56 -6.32 -9.92 -6.28
C THR A 56 -7.13 -8.64 -6.51
N ALA A 57 -7.21 -7.81 -5.50
CA ALA A 57 -7.83 -6.51 -5.58
C ALA A 57 -7.08 -5.54 -4.67
N ALA A 58 -7.28 -4.26 -4.88
CA ALA A 58 -6.73 -3.23 -4.02
C ALA A 58 -7.79 -2.18 -3.75
N PHE A 59 -7.87 -1.72 -2.51
CA PHE A 59 -8.77 -0.62 -2.14
C PHE A 59 -8.04 0.71 -2.31
N ALA A 60 -8.80 1.76 -2.50
CA ALA A 60 -8.25 3.10 -2.60
C ALA A 60 -7.55 3.52 -1.30
N PRO A 61 -6.57 4.44 -1.39
CA PRO A 61 -5.90 4.94 -0.19
C PRO A 61 -6.86 5.63 0.76
N GLU A 62 -6.61 5.47 2.06
CA GLU A 62 -7.36 6.13 3.11
C GLU A 62 -6.39 6.78 4.09
N PRO A 63 -6.79 7.87 4.76
CA PRO A 63 -5.96 8.47 5.80
C PRO A 63 -5.70 7.48 6.93
N VAL A 64 -4.50 7.49 7.48
CA VAL A 64 -4.17 6.68 8.63
C VAL A 64 -4.95 7.20 9.83
N LYS A 65 -5.60 6.31 10.55
CA LYS A 65 -6.48 6.70 11.65
C LYS A 65 -5.71 7.10 12.90
N GLY A 66 -6.33 7.98 13.66
CA GLY A 66 -5.74 8.75 14.74
C GLY A 66 -4.71 8.05 15.62
N PHE A 67 -5.08 7.01 16.34
CA PHE A 67 -4.15 6.37 17.26
C PHE A 67 -3.04 5.58 16.54
N ARG A 68 -3.12 5.46 15.24
CA ARG A 68 -2.09 4.82 14.44
C ARG A 68 -1.04 5.79 13.96
N ARG A 69 -1.05 7.00 14.47
CA ARG A 69 -0.12 8.05 14.02
C ARG A 69 1.32 7.78 14.38
N VAL A 70 1.57 6.79 15.20
CA VAL A 70 2.94 6.37 15.48
C VAL A 70 3.61 5.80 14.25
N ARG A 71 2.83 5.39 13.25
CA ARG A 71 3.40 4.95 12.03
C ARG A 71 3.79 6.13 11.23
N ARG A 72 4.70 5.98 10.37
CA ARG A 72 5.24 7.06 9.57
C ARG A 72 4.51 7.27 8.26
N TYR A 73 3.33 6.69 8.11
CA TYR A 73 2.59 6.78 6.87
C TYR A 73 1.49 7.83 6.98
N ASP A 74 1.25 8.53 5.89
CA ASP A 74 0.17 9.52 5.80
C ASP A 74 -1.13 8.85 5.38
N TYR A 75 -1.03 7.81 4.56
CA TYR A 75 -2.19 7.07 4.08
C TYR A 75 -1.89 5.58 4.16
N GLU A 76 -2.94 4.77 4.12
CA GLU A 76 -2.81 3.31 4.09
C GLU A 76 -3.66 2.74 2.97
N MET A 77 -3.22 1.61 2.43
CA MET A 77 -3.96 0.85 1.42
C MET A 77 -3.97 -0.61 1.83
N THR A 78 -4.96 -1.33 1.34
CA THR A 78 -5.06 -2.76 1.56
C THR A 78 -5.14 -3.47 0.22
N GLY A 79 -4.26 -4.45 0.03
CA GLY A 79 -4.37 -5.40 -1.06
C GLY A 79 -5.05 -6.67 -0.56
N ILE A 80 -5.82 -7.32 -1.42
CA ILE A 80 -6.52 -8.55 -1.05
C ILE A 80 -6.17 -9.63 -2.05
N VAL A 81 -5.85 -10.82 -1.53
CA VAL A 81 -5.63 -12.02 -2.34
C VAL A 81 -6.76 -13.00 -2.02
N TYR A 82 -7.36 -13.56 -3.06
CA TYR A 82 -8.48 -14.49 -2.94
C TYR A 82 -8.02 -15.90 -3.31
N PRO A 83 -7.50 -16.70 -2.35
CA PRO A 83 -7.10 -18.07 -2.64
C PRO A 83 -8.31 -18.93 -2.95
N THR A 84 -8.22 -19.73 -4.02
CA THR A 84 -9.37 -20.52 -4.47
C THR A 84 -9.71 -21.67 -3.55
N TYR A 85 -8.75 -22.09 -2.73
CA TYR A 85 -8.95 -23.25 -1.87
C TYR A 85 -9.00 -22.92 -0.38
N ALA A 86 -8.96 -21.64 -0.05
CA ALA A 86 -8.97 -21.23 1.35
C ALA A 86 -10.28 -20.51 1.68
N ASP A 87 -10.71 -20.63 2.93
CA ASP A 87 -11.93 -20.00 3.37
C ASP A 87 -11.75 -18.51 3.67
N LYS A 88 -10.54 -18.05 3.74
CA LYS A 88 -10.27 -16.67 4.13
C LYS A 88 -9.40 -15.96 3.10
N ASN A 89 -9.70 -14.71 2.86
CA ASN A 89 -8.87 -13.87 2.03
C ASN A 89 -7.61 -13.46 2.79
N ILE A 90 -6.56 -13.18 2.05
CA ILE A 90 -5.32 -12.70 2.63
C ILE A 90 -5.27 -11.18 2.43
N LEU A 91 -5.05 -10.46 3.51
CA LEU A 91 -4.94 -8.99 3.47
C LEU A 91 -3.48 -8.58 3.60
N ILE A 92 -3.06 -7.71 2.69
CA ILE A 92 -1.68 -7.21 2.66
C ILE A 92 -1.73 -5.71 2.91
N ASP A 93 -0.95 -5.25 3.88
CA ASP A 93 -0.92 -3.85 4.27
C ASP A 93 0.12 -3.06 3.49
N TYR A 94 -0.27 -1.89 3.04
CA TYR A 94 0.61 -0.93 2.37
C TYR A 94 0.48 0.42 3.06
N GLY A 95 1.57 1.16 3.08
CA GLY A 95 1.58 2.51 3.61
C GLY A 95 2.08 3.50 2.58
N ILE A 96 1.61 4.72 2.64
CA ILE A 96 1.99 5.78 1.70
C ILE A 96 2.54 6.97 2.47
N VAL A 97 3.69 7.47 2.01
CA VAL A 97 4.30 8.68 2.53
C VAL A 97 4.15 9.78 1.47
N GLU A 98 3.56 10.89 1.86
CA GLU A 98 3.40 12.03 0.98
C GLU A 98 4.52 13.03 1.24
N GLU A 99 5.21 13.44 0.19
CA GLU A 99 6.31 14.38 0.28
C GLU A 99 6.11 15.52 -0.70
N ASN A 100 6.43 16.72 -0.26
CA ASN A 100 6.38 17.87 -1.16
C ASN A 100 7.70 17.94 -1.91
N GLU A 101 7.67 17.67 -3.19
CA GLU A 101 8.88 17.64 -4.01
C GLU A 101 9.48 19.03 -4.25
N LEU A 102 8.74 20.07 -3.91
CA LEU A 102 9.23 21.44 -4.07
C LEU A 102 10.06 21.93 -2.88
N GLU A 103 10.17 21.13 -1.85
CA GLU A 103 10.91 21.49 -0.65
C GLU A 103 12.33 20.97 -0.61
N ASN A 104 13.02 21.01 -1.65
CA ASN A 104 14.41 20.53 -1.67
C ASN A 104 15.39 21.68 -1.55
#